data_7e8560be668181357c2e83ba1701f26a
#
_entry.id   7e8560be668181357c2e83ba1701f26a
#
_cell.length_a   1.000
_cell.length_b   1.000
_cell.length_c   1.000
_cell.angle_alpha   90.00
_cell.angle_beta   90.00
_cell.angle_gamma   90.00
#
_symmetry.space_group_name_H-M   'P 1'
#
loop_
_entity.id
_entity.type
_entity.pdbx_description
1 polymer ?
#
loop_
_entity_poly.entity_id
_entity_poly.type
_entity_poly.pdbx_seq_one_letter_code
_entity_poly.pdbx_strand_id
1 'polypeptide(L)'
;MRRLLYTALFLCALGVAPKARAQYYTWGSDPTGLKWSTIRTPDVRMIYPDTVSGVARRTLFYIRTVQPDISYGFRHGPMRIPFVMHPENFQSNGLVMYLPKRVEFLTSPAIDGYSMPWYKQLVAHEYRHAVQYNNLNRGVIRALSYILGQQGSTIGLLCMPIWAMEGDAVMSETAMSSFGRGLQPSFSMGYRAMGRVGRDYKGRRDRRNIDKWFCGSYRDYIPDHYELGYQICSYAYARYDENVWDRVAWFGSRNPYMLATTRIALEKYYGTNVRELFRETFDALERHWDSLPRTGYSAAPLVAMPEGNYTTYQWPLPLSDTTVLVLKTDYDRPSRFVRLDTRTGAEEPVCYTGLVSTRPAMYGGRVWWTEYRRSKLFEQRVNSQLCYMDLERGTARTFVGRRNALYPTPAPGELAWVEYNPVSYTHLRAHETSAH
;
A
#
# COMPACT_ATOMS: atom_id res chain seq x y z
N MET A 1 -24.92 -41.83 -8.07
CA MET A 1 -26.09 -41.03 -8.49
C MET A 1 -26.20 -39.69 -7.80
N ARG A 2 -26.26 -39.54 -6.46
CA ARG A 2 -26.40 -38.22 -5.78
C ARG A 2 -25.29 -37.20 -6.14
N ARG A 3 -24.04 -37.60 -6.23
CA ARG A 3 -22.93 -36.71 -6.59
C ARG A 3 -23.02 -36.19 -8.03
N LEU A 4 -23.43 -37.02 -8.96
CA LEU A 4 -23.69 -36.63 -10.37
C LEU A 4 -24.86 -35.66 -10.48
N LEU A 5 -25.89 -35.83 -9.65
CA LEU A 5 -27.04 -34.94 -9.60
C LEU A 5 -26.65 -33.54 -9.05
N TYR A 6 -25.80 -33.47 -8.01
CA TYR A 6 -25.31 -32.18 -7.49
C TYR A 6 -24.36 -31.50 -8.46
N THR A 7 -23.53 -32.23 -9.18
CA THR A 7 -22.66 -31.67 -10.22
C THR A 7 -23.50 -31.14 -11.39
N ALA A 8 -24.53 -31.87 -11.81
CA ALA A 8 -25.47 -31.42 -12.86
C ALA A 8 -26.26 -30.16 -12.42
N LEU A 9 -26.79 -30.16 -11.18
CA LEU A 9 -27.46 -28.98 -10.62
C LEU A 9 -26.57 -27.78 -10.51
N PHE A 10 -25.31 -27.96 -10.11
CA PHE A 10 -24.31 -26.89 -10.06
C PHE A 10 -23.99 -26.33 -11.47
N LEU A 11 -23.84 -27.21 -12.46
CA LEU A 11 -23.63 -26.82 -13.85
C LEU A 11 -24.85 -26.13 -14.45
N CYS A 12 -26.07 -26.61 -14.12
CA CYS A 12 -27.31 -25.94 -14.54
C CYS A 12 -27.48 -24.56 -13.87
N ALA A 13 -27.11 -24.41 -12.59
CA ALA A 13 -27.15 -23.11 -11.90
C ALA A 13 -26.16 -22.10 -12.51
N LEU A 14 -25.02 -22.57 -13.02
CA LEU A 14 -24.06 -21.72 -13.77
C LEU A 14 -24.59 -21.33 -15.16
N GLY A 15 -25.44 -22.15 -15.79
CA GLY A 15 -26.04 -21.87 -17.11
C GLY A 15 -27.23 -20.90 -17.06
N VAL A 16 -27.88 -20.73 -15.91
CA VAL A 16 -29.05 -19.86 -15.71
C VAL A 16 -28.66 -18.49 -15.09
N ALA A 17 -27.36 -18.25 -14.90
CA ALA A 17 -26.93 -16.96 -14.40
C ALA A 17 -27.42 -15.87 -15.36
N PRO A 18 -28.29 -14.92 -14.92
CA PRO A 18 -28.70 -13.79 -15.75
C PRO A 18 -27.42 -13.12 -16.23
N LYS A 19 -27.40 -12.66 -17.49
CA LYS A 19 -26.27 -11.90 -18.04
C LYS A 19 -25.96 -10.76 -17.07
N ALA A 20 -25.06 -11.03 -16.11
CA ALA A 20 -24.56 -10.00 -15.21
C ALA A 20 -23.84 -9.02 -16.09
N ARG A 21 -24.46 -7.89 -16.38
CA ARG A 21 -23.76 -6.74 -16.92
C ARG A 21 -22.84 -6.29 -15.80
N ALA A 22 -21.59 -6.66 -15.88
CA ALA A 22 -20.56 -6.10 -15.01
C ALA A 22 -20.52 -4.60 -15.31
N GLN A 23 -21.24 -3.81 -14.52
CA GLN A 23 -21.06 -2.37 -14.49
C GLN A 23 -19.75 -2.12 -13.77
N TYR A 24 -18.65 -2.03 -14.54
CA TYR A 24 -17.35 -1.81 -13.96
C TYR A 24 -17.23 -0.41 -13.35
N TYR A 25 -17.88 0.60 -13.93
CA TYR A 25 -17.89 1.97 -13.38
C TYR A 25 -19.18 2.68 -13.81
N THR A 26 -19.85 3.31 -12.88
CA THR A 26 -20.95 4.25 -13.15
C THR A 26 -20.45 5.64 -13.53
N TRP A 27 -19.16 5.90 -13.30
CA TRP A 27 -18.48 7.18 -13.50
C TRP A 27 -17.25 6.99 -14.40
N GLY A 28 -16.77 8.05 -15.04
CA GLY A 28 -15.56 8.00 -15.84
C GLY A 28 -14.32 7.72 -14.96
N SER A 29 -13.37 6.95 -15.49
CA SER A 29 -12.09 6.72 -14.80
C SER A 29 -11.22 7.99 -14.85
N ASP A 30 -10.98 8.50 -16.06
CA ASP A 30 -10.18 9.69 -16.33
C ASP A 30 -10.98 10.78 -17.02
N PRO A 31 -10.57 12.07 -16.96
CA PRO A 31 -11.20 13.14 -17.71
C PRO A 31 -11.23 12.90 -19.21
N THR A 32 -12.38 13.13 -19.83
CA THR A 32 -12.61 12.86 -21.26
C THR A 32 -11.77 13.73 -22.21
N GLY A 33 -11.24 14.87 -21.72
CA GLY A 33 -10.39 15.76 -22.52
C GLY A 33 -8.95 15.27 -22.67
N LEU A 34 -8.54 14.17 -22.05
CA LEU A 34 -7.19 13.63 -22.20
C LEU A 34 -7.01 12.98 -23.57
N LYS A 35 -5.94 13.36 -24.24
CA LYS A 35 -5.50 12.69 -25.48
C LYS A 35 -4.55 11.55 -25.13
N TRP A 36 -4.85 10.35 -25.61
CA TRP A 36 -4.13 9.13 -25.28
C TRP A 36 -3.23 8.67 -26.41
N SER A 37 -2.01 8.31 -26.06
CA SER A 37 -1.00 7.70 -26.92
C SER A 37 -0.61 6.32 -26.46
N THR A 38 0.02 5.54 -27.33
CA THR A 38 0.45 4.17 -27.03
C THR A 38 1.87 3.93 -27.54
N ILE A 39 2.75 3.45 -26.66
CA ILE A 39 4.03 2.84 -27.03
C ILE A 39 3.82 1.34 -27.12
N ARG A 40 4.26 0.72 -28.22
CA ARG A 40 4.23 -0.73 -28.44
C ARG A 40 5.64 -1.24 -28.72
N THR A 41 6.03 -2.24 -27.95
CA THR A 41 7.23 -3.04 -28.16
C THR A 41 6.83 -4.52 -28.20
N PRO A 42 7.72 -5.46 -28.57
CA PRO A 42 7.40 -6.89 -28.52
C PRO A 42 6.83 -7.34 -27.15
N ASP A 43 7.35 -6.78 -26.07
CA ASP A 43 7.06 -7.23 -24.69
C ASP A 43 6.13 -6.31 -23.93
N VAL A 44 6.09 -5.01 -24.27
CA VAL A 44 5.39 -3.98 -23.49
C VAL A 44 4.41 -3.21 -24.37
N ARG A 45 3.19 -3.04 -23.86
CA ARG A 45 2.22 -2.08 -24.38
C ARG A 45 1.93 -1.07 -23.28
N MET A 46 2.32 0.20 -23.50
CA MET A 46 2.09 1.29 -22.56
C MET A 46 1.08 2.29 -23.14
N ILE A 47 0.05 2.60 -22.39
CA ILE A 47 -1.04 3.52 -22.75
C ILE A 47 -0.95 4.70 -21.79
N TYR A 48 -0.87 5.90 -22.30
CA TYR A 48 -0.64 7.08 -21.47
C TYR A 48 -1.23 8.34 -22.12
N PRO A 49 -1.65 9.33 -21.35
CA PRO A 49 -1.98 10.65 -21.86
C PRO A 49 -0.74 11.38 -22.39
N ASP A 50 -0.89 12.12 -23.49
CA ASP A 50 0.22 12.84 -24.17
C ASP A 50 1.00 13.76 -23.22
N THR A 51 0.30 14.30 -22.22
CA THR A 51 0.86 15.18 -21.18
C THR A 51 1.98 14.54 -20.34
N VAL A 52 2.01 13.20 -20.25
CA VAL A 52 3.00 12.45 -19.45
C VAL A 52 3.92 11.57 -20.31
N SER A 53 4.11 11.92 -21.58
CA SER A 53 4.95 11.15 -22.51
C SER A 53 6.41 10.97 -22.04
N GLY A 54 6.98 11.95 -21.35
CA GLY A 54 8.31 11.86 -20.74
C GLY A 54 8.38 10.83 -19.62
N VAL A 55 7.36 10.80 -18.76
CA VAL A 55 7.24 9.82 -17.67
C VAL A 55 7.05 8.42 -18.25
N ALA A 56 6.20 8.28 -19.28
CA ALA A 56 5.96 7.00 -19.95
C ALA A 56 7.25 6.40 -20.54
N ARG A 57 8.07 7.21 -21.22
CA ARG A 57 9.37 6.75 -21.74
C ARG A 57 10.35 6.33 -20.64
N ARG A 58 10.38 7.08 -19.54
CA ARG A 58 11.22 6.75 -18.37
C ARG A 58 10.75 5.47 -17.70
N THR A 59 9.45 5.28 -17.55
CA THR A 59 8.87 4.05 -17.00
C THR A 59 9.19 2.85 -17.88
N LEU A 60 9.10 2.99 -19.22
CA LEU A 60 9.51 1.94 -20.16
C LEU A 60 11.00 1.58 -20.02
N PHE A 61 11.86 2.58 -19.82
CA PHE A 61 13.27 2.35 -19.54
C PHE A 61 13.45 1.50 -18.26
N TYR A 62 12.74 1.82 -17.18
CA TYR A 62 12.81 1.02 -15.95
C TYR A 62 12.24 -0.39 -16.13
N ILE A 63 11.14 -0.57 -16.86
CA ILE A 63 10.62 -1.91 -17.18
C ILE A 63 11.69 -2.76 -17.86
N ARG A 64 12.38 -2.21 -18.86
CA ARG A 64 13.47 -2.92 -19.56
C ARG A 64 14.67 -3.20 -18.68
N THR A 65 14.98 -2.30 -17.74
CA THR A 65 16.08 -2.48 -16.79
C THR A 65 15.82 -3.63 -15.82
N VAL A 66 14.58 -3.77 -15.32
CA VAL A 66 14.25 -4.82 -14.34
C VAL A 66 13.84 -6.16 -14.99
N GLN A 67 13.45 -6.13 -16.26
CA GLN A 67 12.90 -7.30 -16.97
C GLN A 67 13.79 -8.56 -16.94
N PRO A 68 15.12 -8.50 -17.08
CA PRO A 68 15.96 -9.68 -17.04
C PRO A 68 15.87 -10.45 -15.70
N ASP A 69 15.78 -9.72 -14.60
CA ASP A 69 15.89 -10.29 -13.25
C ASP A 69 14.54 -10.42 -12.53
N ILE A 70 13.48 -9.77 -13.03
CA ILE A 70 12.18 -9.70 -12.33
C ILE A 70 11.54 -11.06 -12.07
N SER A 71 11.86 -12.07 -12.87
CA SER A 71 11.36 -13.44 -12.72
C SER A 71 12.22 -14.33 -11.83
N TYR A 72 13.30 -13.79 -11.25
CA TYR A 72 14.17 -14.57 -10.39
C TYR A 72 13.40 -15.36 -9.32
N GLY A 73 13.71 -16.65 -9.21
CA GLY A 73 13.03 -17.58 -8.29
C GLY A 73 11.67 -18.08 -8.75
N PHE A 74 11.15 -17.69 -9.92
CA PHE A 74 9.95 -18.25 -10.55
C PHE A 74 10.27 -18.95 -11.86
N ARG A 75 9.52 -20.00 -12.18
CA ARG A 75 9.68 -20.81 -13.41
C ARG A 75 9.34 -20.08 -14.70
N HIS A 76 8.43 -19.11 -14.61
CA HIS A 76 7.92 -18.41 -15.77
C HIS A 76 8.06 -16.90 -15.56
N GLY A 77 8.48 -16.21 -16.61
CA GLY A 77 8.56 -14.75 -16.65
C GLY A 77 7.21 -14.04 -16.54
N PRO A 78 7.19 -12.73 -16.66
CA PRO A 78 5.97 -11.95 -16.53
C PRO A 78 4.96 -12.28 -17.62
N MET A 79 3.67 -12.20 -17.29
CA MET A 79 2.64 -12.26 -18.32
C MET A 79 2.68 -11.00 -19.19
N ARG A 80 2.25 -11.14 -20.45
CA ARG A 80 2.02 -9.99 -21.29
C ARG A 80 0.82 -9.19 -20.79
N ILE A 81 1.05 -7.96 -20.33
CA ILE A 81 0.08 -7.12 -19.70
C ILE A 81 0.26 -5.65 -20.13
N PRO A 82 -0.80 -4.90 -20.46
CA PRO A 82 -0.69 -3.48 -20.75
C PRO A 82 -0.42 -2.66 -19.47
N PHE A 83 0.34 -1.60 -19.62
CA PHE A 83 0.57 -0.57 -18.62
C PHE A 83 -0.26 0.66 -18.96
N VAL A 84 -1.00 1.20 -18.00
CA VAL A 84 -1.83 2.39 -18.15
C VAL A 84 -1.38 3.44 -17.15
N MET A 85 -1.26 4.69 -17.59
CA MET A 85 -0.80 5.79 -16.73
C MET A 85 -1.92 6.80 -16.48
N HIS A 86 -2.07 7.23 -15.22
CA HIS A 86 -3.08 8.17 -14.76
C HIS A 86 -2.42 9.41 -14.16
N PRO A 87 -2.40 10.54 -14.87
CA PRO A 87 -1.69 11.76 -14.44
C PRO A 87 -2.48 12.63 -13.47
N GLU A 88 -3.80 12.48 -13.42
CA GLU A 88 -4.68 13.32 -12.62
C GLU A 88 -4.82 12.86 -11.16
N ASN A 89 -4.20 11.75 -10.81
CA ASN A 89 -4.21 11.24 -9.45
C ASN A 89 -2.96 11.70 -8.70
N PHE A 90 -3.18 12.45 -7.64
CA PHE A 90 -2.12 13.03 -6.83
C PHE A 90 -1.55 12.06 -5.78
N GLN A 91 -2.14 10.91 -5.62
CA GLN A 91 -1.58 9.83 -4.81
C GLN A 91 -0.50 9.10 -5.59
N SER A 92 0.63 8.81 -4.93
CA SER A 92 1.71 8.02 -5.53
C SER A 92 1.39 6.55 -5.32
N ASN A 93 1.03 5.83 -6.37
CA ASN A 93 0.70 4.41 -6.28
C ASN A 93 0.81 3.71 -7.63
N GLY A 94 0.85 2.39 -7.59
CA GLY A 94 0.64 1.49 -8.70
C GLY A 94 -0.26 0.33 -8.27
N LEU A 95 -0.80 -0.36 -9.23
CA LEU A 95 -1.58 -1.56 -8.95
C LEU A 95 -1.63 -2.47 -10.18
N VAL A 96 -1.69 -3.77 -9.95
CA VAL A 96 -1.95 -4.75 -10.99
C VAL A 96 -3.37 -5.27 -10.87
N MET A 97 -4.17 -4.97 -11.88
CA MET A 97 -5.54 -5.46 -11.98
C MET A 97 -5.60 -6.73 -12.82
N TYR A 98 -6.37 -7.70 -12.34
CA TYR A 98 -6.57 -8.93 -13.10
C TYR A 98 -7.81 -8.89 -13.99
N LEU A 99 -8.80 -8.04 -13.66
CA LEU A 99 -10.05 -7.92 -14.41
C LEU A 99 -10.41 -6.44 -14.66
N PRO A 100 -10.21 -5.94 -15.88
CA PRO A 100 -9.39 -6.50 -16.97
C PRO A 100 -7.89 -6.39 -16.68
N LYS A 101 -7.10 -7.29 -17.26
CA LYS A 101 -5.64 -7.35 -17.05
C LYS A 101 -4.95 -6.06 -17.44
N ARG A 102 -4.34 -5.39 -16.49
CA ARG A 102 -3.51 -4.20 -16.70
C ARG A 102 -2.68 -3.89 -15.47
N VAL A 103 -1.59 -3.19 -15.66
CA VAL A 103 -0.86 -2.47 -14.61
C VAL A 103 -1.26 -1.00 -14.72
N GLU A 104 -1.66 -0.39 -13.63
CA GLU A 104 -1.95 1.04 -13.56
C GLU A 104 -0.86 1.75 -12.76
N PHE A 105 -0.36 2.86 -13.29
CA PHE A 105 0.58 3.74 -12.63
C PHE A 105 -0.04 5.11 -12.43
N LEU A 106 -0.09 5.56 -11.17
CA LEU A 106 -0.38 6.94 -10.83
C LEU A 106 0.92 7.73 -10.98
N THR A 107 0.92 8.77 -11.81
CA THR A 107 2.18 9.40 -12.23
C THR A 107 2.72 10.45 -11.26
N SER A 108 2.09 10.64 -10.10
CA SER A 108 2.64 11.49 -9.05
C SER A 108 3.86 10.83 -8.40
N PRO A 109 4.94 11.58 -8.14
CA PRO A 109 6.10 11.06 -7.40
C PRO A 109 5.71 10.76 -5.96
N ALA A 110 6.53 9.94 -5.28
CA ALA A 110 6.37 9.74 -3.85
C ALA A 110 6.49 11.07 -3.09
N ILE A 111 5.59 11.27 -2.13
CA ILE A 111 5.60 12.46 -1.26
C ILE A 111 6.73 12.34 -0.24
N ASP A 112 6.92 11.15 0.31
CA ASP A 112 8.02 10.86 1.22
C ASP A 112 9.31 10.60 0.46
N GLY A 113 10.44 11.02 1.04
CA GLY A 113 11.75 10.83 0.43
C GLY A 113 12.08 9.35 0.25
N TYR A 114 12.31 8.98 -0.98
CA TYR A 114 12.83 7.66 -1.35
C TYR A 114 14.29 7.78 -1.78
N SER A 115 15.10 6.82 -1.37
CA SER A 115 16.53 6.77 -1.72
C SER A 115 16.80 6.37 -3.18
N MET A 116 15.77 5.96 -3.91
CA MET A 116 15.82 5.61 -5.33
C MET A 116 14.67 6.24 -6.10
N PRO A 117 14.76 6.37 -7.43
CA PRO A 117 13.67 6.88 -8.24
C PRO A 117 12.39 6.08 -8.03
N TRP A 118 11.32 6.75 -7.62
CA TRP A 118 10.04 6.15 -7.30
C TRP A 118 9.51 5.21 -8.39
N TYR A 119 9.58 5.64 -9.65
CA TYR A 119 9.11 4.79 -10.76
C TYR A 119 9.93 3.52 -10.95
N LYS A 120 11.21 3.52 -10.62
CA LYS A 120 12.03 2.31 -10.70
C LYS A 120 11.56 1.28 -9.68
N GLN A 121 11.32 1.72 -8.45
CA GLN A 121 10.79 0.85 -7.40
C GLN A 121 9.39 0.35 -7.76
N LEU A 122 8.49 1.25 -8.15
CA LEU A 122 7.12 0.92 -8.51
C LEU A 122 7.07 -0.11 -9.65
N VAL A 123 7.90 0.08 -10.67
CA VAL A 123 8.01 -0.88 -11.77
C VAL A 123 8.50 -2.25 -11.27
N ALA A 124 9.53 -2.29 -10.42
CA ALA A 124 10.04 -3.56 -9.89
C ALA A 124 8.95 -4.29 -9.07
N HIS A 125 8.18 -3.56 -8.29
CA HIS A 125 7.08 -4.11 -7.50
C HIS A 125 5.94 -4.63 -8.38
N GLU A 126 5.33 -3.76 -9.18
CA GLU A 126 4.14 -4.11 -9.98
C GLU A 126 4.44 -5.15 -11.06
N TYR A 127 5.63 -5.09 -11.66
CA TYR A 127 6.00 -6.06 -12.68
C TYR A 127 6.27 -7.45 -12.09
N ARG A 128 6.66 -7.51 -10.79
CA ARG A 128 6.73 -8.78 -10.05
C ARG A 128 5.37 -9.45 -9.94
N HIS A 129 4.29 -8.71 -9.72
CA HIS A 129 2.94 -9.28 -9.75
C HIS A 129 2.57 -9.87 -11.12
N ALA A 130 3.04 -9.29 -12.21
CA ALA A 130 2.84 -9.90 -13.53
C ALA A 130 3.55 -11.26 -13.67
N VAL A 131 4.69 -11.48 -12.99
CA VAL A 131 5.36 -12.79 -12.89
C VAL A 131 4.53 -13.75 -12.05
N GLN A 132 4.10 -13.35 -10.86
CA GLN A 132 3.28 -14.16 -9.95
C GLN A 132 1.99 -14.61 -10.64
N TYR A 133 1.29 -13.69 -11.29
CA TYR A 133 0.04 -14.00 -11.99
C TYR A 133 0.24 -14.96 -13.16
N ASN A 134 1.37 -14.86 -13.89
CA ASN A 134 1.68 -15.82 -14.94
C ASN A 134 1.95 -17.24 -14.40
N ASN A 135 2.57 -17.32 -13.22
CA ASN A 135 2.84 -18.60 -12.56
C ASN A 135 1.58 -19.21 -11.92
N LEU A 136 0.68 -18.39 -11.42
CA LEU A 136 -0.64 -18.80 -10.92
C LEU A 136 -1.60 -19.21 -12.06
N ASN A 137 -1.45 -18.65 -13.26
CA ASN A 137 -2.29 -18.97 -14.41
C ASN A 137 -1.72 -20.15 -15.22
N ARG A 138 -1.55 -21.31 -14.58
CA ARG A 138 -1.03 -22.54 -15.16
C ARG A 138 -1.95 -23.74 -14.86
N GLY A 139 -1.65 -24.88 -15.44
CA GLY A 139 -2.38 -26.12 -15.17
C GLY A 139 -3.89 -25.99 -15.33
N VAL A 140 -4.63 -26.39 -14.30
CA VAL A 140 -6.10 -26.35 -14.27
C VAL A 140 -6.64 -24.92 -14.34
N ILE A 141 -6.00 -23.96 -13.68
CA ILE A 141 -6.40 -22.55 -13.75
C ILE A 141 -6.32 -22.03 -15.19
N ARG A 142 -5.28 -22.40 -15.93
CA ARG A 142 -5.15 -22.02 -17.33
C ARG A 142 -6.25 -22.65 -18.19
N ALA A 143 -6.59 -23.92 -17.94
CA ALA A 143 -7.69 -24.58 -18.64
C ALA A 143 -9.03 -23.88 -18.35
N LEU A 144 -9.29 -23.52 -17.09
CA LEU A 144 -10.46 -22.73 -16.72
C LEU A 144 -10.49 -21.35 -17.38
N SER A 145 -9.34 -20.74 -17.60
CA SER A 145 -9.27 -19.43 -18.28
C SER A 145 -9.66 -19.50 -19.76
N TYR A 146 -9.54 -20.62 -20.42
CA TYR A 146 -10.05 -20.79 -21.78
C TYR A 146 -11.59 -20.89 -21.83
N ILE A 147 -12.21 -21.38 -20.76
CA ILE A 147 -13.66 -21.55 -20.68
C ILE A 147 -14.33 -20.28 -20.12
N LEU A 148 -13.77 -19.72 -19.03
CA LEU A 148 -14.35 -18.62 -18.26
C LEU A 148 -13.66 -17.28 -18.53
N GLY A 149 -12.72 -17.22 -19.46
CA GLY A 149 -11.94 -16.02 -19.72
C GLY A 149 -11.08 -15.60 -18.53
N GLN A 150 -10.92 -14.30 -18.35
CA GLN A 150 -10.10 -13.77 -17.25
C GLN A 150 -10.65 -14.11 -15.87
N GLN A 151 -11.95 -14.34 -15.72
CA GLN A 151 -12.59 -14.75 -14.46
C GLN A 151 -12.06 -16.12 -14.00
N GLY A 152 -11.85 -17.07 -14.93
CA GLY A 152 -11.22 -18.35 -14.61
C GLY A 152 -9.80 -18.20 -14.06
N SER A 153 -9.07 -17.23 -14.56
CA SER A 153 -7.71 -16.90 -14.08
C SER A 153 -7.70 -16.34 -12.65
N THR A 154 -8.74 -15.61 -12.21
CA THR A 154 -8.80 -15.05 -10.84
C THR A 154 -8.87 -16.11 -9.76
N ILE A 155 -9.32 -17.32 -10.07
CA ILE A 155 -9.30 -18.46 -9.14
C ILE A 155 -7.86 -18.73 -8.67
N GLY A 156 -6.87 -18.48 -9.52
CA GLY A 156 -5.46 -18.60 -9.18
C GLY A 156 -5.02 -17.71 -8.00
N LEU A 157 -5.66 -16.56 -7.83
CA LEU A 157 -5.34 -15.63 -6.71
C LEU A 157 -5.69 -16.23 -5.34
N LEU A 158 -6.61 -17.19 -5.30
CA LEU A 158 -6.95 -17.91 -4.06
C LEU A 158 -5.88 -18.94 -3.66
N CYS A 159 -4.96 -19.26 -4.59
CA CYS A 159 -3.93 -20.28 -4.37
C CYS A 159 -2.66 -19.72 -3.70
N MET A 160 -2.54 -18.41 -3.57
CA MET A 160 -1.43 -17.74 -2.89
C MET A 160 -1.97 -16.56 -2.09
N PRO A 161 -1.66 -16.46 -0.78
CA PRO A 161 -2.18 -15.37 0.04
C PRO A 161 -1.63 -14.00 -0.40
N ILE A 162 -2.44 -12.94 -0.26
CA ILE A 162 -2.06 -11.56 -0.64
C ILE A 162 -0.78 -11.13 0.07
N TRP A 163 -0.65 -11.38 1.36
CA TRP A 163 0.56 -11.01 2.12
C TRP A 163 1.84 -11.67 1.56
N ALA A 164 1.73 -12.88 0.99
CA ALA A 164 2.87 -13.55 0.38
C ALA A 164 3.19 -13.00 -1.01
N MET A 165 2.16 -12.59 -1.77
CA MET A 165 2.34 -11.92 -3.05
C MET A 165 3.03 -10.57 -2.86
N GLU A 166 2.53 -9.75 -1.93
CA GLU A 166 3.09 -8.44 -1.63
C GLU A 166 4.49 -8.56 -1.00
N GLY A 167 4.68 -9.51 -0.09
CA GLY A 167 5.98 -9.77 0.54
C GLY A 167 7.06 -10.19 -0.44
N ASP A 168 6.74 -11.07 -1.38
CA ASP A 168 7.66 -11.48 -2.46
C ASP A 168 7.96 -10.30 -3.40
N ALA A 169 6.97 -9.44 -3.68
CA ALA A 169 7.20 -8.24 -4.48
C ALA A 169 8.13 -7.24 -3.76
N VAL A 170 7.94 -6.99 -2.46
CA VAL A 170 8.85 -6.16 -1.65
C VAL A 170 10.24 -6.77 -1.54
N MET A 171 10.34 -8.09 -1.38
CA MET A 171 11.62 -8.80 -1.38
C MET A 171 12.34 -8.61 -2.72
N SER A 172 11.64 -8.79 -3.84
CA SER A 172 12.18 -8.62 -5.19
C SER A 172 12.66 -7.19 -5.43
N GLU A 173 11.82 -6.17 -5.16
CA GLU A 173 12.23 -4.75 -5.32
C GLU A 173 13.44 -4.39 -4.45
N THR A 174 13.52 -4.98 -3.25
CA THR A 174 14.63 -4.75 -2.32
C THR A 174 15.92 -5.40 -2.83
N ALA A 175 15.85 -6.64 -3.29
CA ALA A 175 17.00 -7.36 -3.85
C ALA A 175 17.52 -6.74 -5.16
N MET A 176 16.64 -6.17 -5.99
CA MET A 176 16.98 -5.53 -7.27
C MET A 176 17.41 -4.07 -7.14
N SER A 177 17.59 -3.57 -5.93
CA SER A 177 17.98 -2.20 -5.67
C SER A 177 19.03 -2.11 -4.58
N SER A 178 19.78 -1.00 -4.55
CA SER A 178 20.72 -0.73 -3.47
C SER A 178 20.04 -0.37 -2.13
N PHE A 179 18.76 -0.02 -2.16
CA PHE A 179 18.01 0.43 -0.99
C PHE A 179 16.48 0.33 -1.21
N GLY A 180 15.95 -0.89 -1.23
CA GLY A 180 14.50 -1.10 -1.30
C GLY A 180 13.79 -0.91 0.04
N ARG A 181 12.45 -0.92 0.02
CA ARG A 181 11.61 -0.71 1.23
C ARG A 181 11.99 -1.63 2.39
N GLY A 182 12.30 -2.87 2.10
CA GLY A 182 12.66 -3.87 3.11
C GLY A 182 13.89 -3.51 3.96
N LEU A 183 14.79 -2.65 3.44
CA LEU A 183 15.96 -2.17 4.17
C LEU A 183 15.72 -0.87 4.94
N GLN A 184 14.55 -0.24 4.77
CA GLN A 184 14.24 0.98 5.51
C GLN A 184 13.94 0.66 6.98
N PRO A 185 14.56 1.34 7.95
CA PRO A 185 14.29 1.11 9.37
C PRO A 185 12.82 1.25 9.75
N SER A 186 12.09 2.17 9.11
CA SER A 186 10.66 2.37 9.31
C SER A 186 9.82 1.15 8.93
N PHE A 187 10.29 0.33 7.98
CA PHE A 187 9.56 -0.81 7.46
C PHE A 187 9.47 -1.99 8.44
N SER A 188 10.39 -2.10 9.37
CA SER A 188 10.33 -3.11 10.45
C SER A 188 9.94 -2.51 11.81
N MET A 189 9.85 -1.19 11.91
CA MET A 189 9.67 -0.46 13.17
C MET A 189 8.39 -0.87 13.91
N GLY A 190 7.28 -1.07 13.18
CA GLY A 190 6.01 -1.48 13.76
C GLY A 190 6.13 -2.81 14.54
N TYR A 191 6.73 -3.82 13.91
CA TYR A 191 6.97 -5.13 14.55
C TYR A 191 7.95 -5.03 15.71
N ARG A 192 9.03 -4.30 15.53
CA ARG A 192 10.04 -4.10 16.57
C ARG A 192 9.47 -3.34 17.77
N ALA A 193 8.64 -2.33 17.56
CA ALA A 193 8.00 -1.56 18.63
C ALA A 193 6.99 -2.37 19.45
N MET A 194 6.40 -3.41 18.86
CA MET A 194 5.49 -4.31 19.59
C MET A 194 6.21 -5.24 20.56
N GLY A 195 7.53 -5.24 20.57
CA GLY A 195 8.34 -6.15 21.35
C GLY A 195 8.30 -7.56 20.79
N ARG A 196 8.10 -8.57 21.62
CA ARG A 196 8.01 -9.97 21.18
C ARG A 196 6.70 -10.23 20.47
N VAL A 197 6.77 -10.46 19.17
CA VAL A 197 5.60 -10.80 18.35
C VAL A 197 4.99 -12.10 18.88
N GLY A 198 3.68 -12.09 19.09
CA GLY A 198 2.96 -13.19 19.74
C GLY A 198 2.93 -13.13 21.25
N ARG A 199 3.50 -12.09 21.86
CA ARG A 199 3.42 -11.79 23.29
C ARG A 199 3.03 -10.32 23.51
N ASP A 200 2.29 -10.04 24.57
CA ASP A 200 2.01 -8.66 24.95
C ASP A 200 3.28 -8.01 25.56
N TYR A 201 3.25 -6.69 25.72
CA TYR A 201 4.36 -5.92 26.31
C TYR A 201 4.75 -6.35 27.73
N LYS A 202 3.89 -7.14 28.43
CA LYS A 202 4.16 -7.74 29.74
C LYS A 202 4.74 -9.18 29.64
N GLY A 203 5.05 -9.64 28.42
CA GLY A 203 5.57 -10.99 28.16
C GLY A 203 4.53 -12.09 28.22
N ARG A 204 3.23 -11.76 28.38
CA ARG A 204 2.15 -12.73 28.36
C ARG A 204 1.86 -13.16 26.93
N ARG A 205 1.34 -14.39 26.76
CA ARG A 205 0.95 -14.89 25.43
C ARG A 205 -0.04 -13.92 24.78
N ASP A 206 0.28 -13.48 23.58
CA ASP A 206 -0.61 -12.63 22.78
C ASP A 206 -1.93 -13.37 22.52
N ARG A 207 -3.05 -12.73 22.86
CA ARG A 207 -4.39 -13.25 22.61
C ARG A 207 -4.85 -13.05 21.16
N ARG A 208 -4.07 -12.31 20.34
CA ARG A 208 -4.39 -12.12 18.93
C ARG A 208 -4.27 -13.45 18.21
N ASN A 209 -5.35 -13.84 17.54
CA ASN A 209 -5.30 -14.99 16.65
C ASN A 209 -4.31 -14.70 15.51
N ILE A 210 -3.60 -15.73 15.05
CA ILE A 210 -2.68 -15.63 13.91
C ILE A 210 -3.35 -15.02 12.67
N ASP A 211 -4.64 -15.25 12.48
CA ASP A 211 -5.40 -14.67 11.37
C ASP A 211 -5.43 -13.14 11.39
N LYS A 212 -5.37 -12.51 12.57
CA LYS A 212 -5.27 -11.05 12.68
C LYS A 212 -3.96 -10.51 12.13
N TRP A 213 -2.87 -11.26 12.29
CA TRP A 213 -1.57 -10.88 11.75
C TRP A 213 -1.55 -10.90 10.22
N PHE A 214 -2.30 -11.82 9.60
CA PHE A 214 -2.36 -11.95 8.15
C PHE A 214 -3.45 -11.11 7.48
N CYS A 215 -4.56 -10.86 8.19
CA CYS A 215 -5.73 -10.18 7.64
C CYS A 215 -5.92 -8.75 8.17
N GLY A 216 -5.12 -8.34 9.16
CA GLY A 216 -5.32 -7.07 9.87
C GLY A 216 -6.42 -7.16 10.92
N SER A 217 -6.66 -6.06 11.62
CA SER A 217 -7.68 -5.93 12.67
C SER A 217 -8.23 -4.51 12.70
N TYR A 218 -9.54 -4.38 12.91
CA TYR A 218 -10.18 -3.08 13.16
C TYR A 218 -10.11 -2.64 14.63
N ARG A 219 -9.58 -3.49 15.51
CA ARG A 219 -9.50 -3.23 16.95
C ARG A 219 -8.06 -3.11 17.44
N ASP A 220 -7.21 -4.03 16.98
CA ASP A 220 -5.84 -4.14 17.45
C ASP A 220 -4.90 -3.56 16.39
N TYR A 221 -3.83 -2.89 16.82
CA TYR A 221 -2.78 -2.53 15.90
C TYR A 221 -2.09 -3.79 15.38
N ILE A 222 -2.06 -3.89 14.07
CA ILE A 222 -1.29 -4.89 13.33
C ILE A 222 -0.53 -4.13 12.24
N PRO A 223 0.79 -4.26 12.17
CA PRO A 223 1.58 -3.72 11.06
C PRO A 223 1.08 -4.25 9.71
N ASP A 224 1.36 -3.53 8.64
CA ASP A 224 0.86 -3.82 7.32
C ASP A 224 1.29 -5.22 6.83
N HIS A 225 0.46 -5.83 6.00
CA HIS A 225 0.74 -7.13 5.38
C HIS A 225 1.91 -7.10 4.39
N TYR A 226 2.32 -5.93 3.87
CA TYR A 226 3.56 -5.76 3.10
C TYR A 226 4.79 -6.00 3.97
N GLU A 227 4.82 -5.41 5.17
CA GLU A 227 5.89 -5.60 6.15
C GLU A 227 5.95 -7.05 6.61
N LEU A 228 4.80 -7.62 6.97
CA LEU A 228 4.69 -9.03 7.37
C LEU A 228 5.20 -9.96 6.28
N GLY A 229 4.67 -9.76 5.07
CA GLY A 229 5.00 -10.60 3.92
C GLY A 229 6.46 -10.56 3.59
N TYR A 230 7.08 -9.37 3.59
CA TYR A 230 8.51 -9.22 3.35
C TYR A 230 9.35 -10.01 4.36
N GLN A 231 9.05 -9.92 5.65
CA GLN A 231 9.81 -10.64 6.68
C GLN A 231 9.72 -12.16 6.48
N ILE A 232 8.51 -12.68 6.25
CA ILE A 232 8.32 -14.13 6.08
C ILE A 232 8.91 -14.62 4.74
N CYS A 233 8.73 -13.88 3.65
CA CYS A 233 9.27 -14.27 2.34
C CYS A 233 10.80 -14.26 2.35
N SER A 234 11.42 -13.23 2.93
CA SER A 234 12.87 -13.12 3.04
C SER A 234 13.47 -14.22 3.93
N TYR A 235 12.81 -14.51 5.07
CA TYR A 235 13.22 -15.61 5.94
C TYR A 235 13.10 -16.97 5.24
N ALA A 236 11.98 -17.23 4.58
CA ALA A 236 11.77 -18.48 3.86
C ALA A 236 12.81 -18.67 2.74
N TYR A 237 13.12 -17.60 2.00
CA TYR A 237 14.17 -17.62 0.97
C TYR A 237 15.54 -17.96 1.58
N ALA A 238 15.91 -17.29 2.66
CA ALA A 238 17.19 -17.53 3.34
C ALA A 238 17.31 -18.94 3.93
N ARG A 239 16.17 -19.53 4.39
CA ARG A 239 16.14 -20.86 4.99
C ARG A 239 16.22 -21.97 3.97
N TYR A 240 15.54 -21.84 2.82
CA TYR A 240 15.39 -22.91 1.82
C TYR A 240 16.27 -22.69 0.58
N ASP A 241 16.96 -21.56 0.49
CA ASP A 241 17.81 -21.16 -0.65
C ASP A 241 17.04 -21.16 -2.00
N GLU A 242 15.72 -21.03 -1.92
CA GLU A 242 14.84 -20.88 -3.10
C GLU A 242 13.59 -20.07 -2.76
N ASN A 243 12.92 -19.56 -3.82
CA ASN A 243 11.62 -18.93 -3.65
C ASN A 243 10.53 -19.99 -3.46
N VAL A 244 10.13 -20.23 -2.22
CA VAL A 244 9.11 -21.22 -1.86
C VAL A 244 7.77 -20.95 -2.54
N TRP A 245 7.50 -19.68 -2.90
CA TRP A 245 6.25 -19.27 -3.53
C TRP A 245 6.10 -19.75 -4.98
N ASP A 246 7.20 -20.06 -5.66
CA ASP A 246 7.14 -20.73 -6.97
C ASP A 246 6.50 -22.12 -6.85
N ARG A 247 6.89 -22.89 -5.84
CA ARG A 247 6.30 -24.22 -5.58
C ARG A 247 4.84 -24.11 -5.16
N VAL A 248 4.51 -23.10 -4.34
CA VAL A 248 3.12 -22.83 -3.93
C VAL A 248 2.26 -22.50 -5.14
N ALA A 249 2.71 -21.57 -6.01
CA ALA A 249 1.99 -21.20 -7.23
C ALA A 249 1.86 -22.40 -8.20
N TRP A 250 2.94 -23.18 -8.37
CA TRP A 250 2.93 -24.37 -9.22
C TRP A 250 1.94 -25.42 -8.75
N PHE A 251 1.89 -25.70 -7.45
CA PHE A 251 0.96 -26.65 -6.85
C PHE A 251 -0.48 -26.14 -6.92
N GLY A 252 -0.72 -24.92 -6.47
CA GLY A 252 -2.04 -24.30 -6.43
C GLY A 252 -2.69 -24.20 -7.80
N SER A 253 -1.94 -23.77 -8.82
CA SER A 253 -2.47 -23.67 -10.19
C SER A 253 -2.92 -25.00 -10.80
N ARG A 254 -2.43 -26.12 -10.30
CA ARG A 254 -2.80 -27.47 -10.74
C ARG A 254 -3.87 -28.12 -9.89
N ASN A 255 -4.01 -27.67 -8.65
CA ASN A 255 -4.92 -28.26 -7.67
C ASN A 255 -5.86 -27.21 -7.03
N PRO A 256 -6.48 -26.30 -7.81
CA PRO A 256 -7.29 -25.19 -7.26
C PRO A 256 -8.56 -25.69 -6.54
N TYR A 257 -8.95 -26.93 -6.73
CA TYR A 257 -10.07 -27.56 -6.05
C TYR A 257 -9.76 -27.96 -4.60
N MET A 258 -8.48 -27.94 -4.22
CA MET A 258 -8.07 -28.19 -2.84
C MET A 258 -8.18 -26.90 -2.04
N LEU A 259 -8.89 -26.94 -0.92
CA LEU A 259 -8.88 -25.84 0.04
C LEU A 259 -7.51 -25.79 0.74
N ALA A 260 -6.98 -24.60 1.01
CA ALA A 260 -5.68 -24.40 1.67
C ALA A 260 -4.46 -24.92 0.88
N THR A 261 -4.43 -24.67 -0.44
CA THR A 261 -3.34 -25.07 -1.34
C THR A 261 -1.96 -24.62 -0.87
N THR A 262 -1.84 -23.41 -0.31
CA THR A 262 -0.59 -22.88 0.26
C THR A 262 -0.06 -23.76 1.38
N ARG A 263 -0.91 -24.14 2.34
CA ARG A 263 -0.52 -25.01 3.45
C ARG A 263 -0.04 -26.36 2.94
N ILE A 264 -0.83 -26.99 2.07
CA ILE A 264 -0.52 -28.32 1.52
C ILE A 264 0.80 -28.30 0.74
N ALA A 265 1.04 -27.24 -0.04
CA ALA A 265 2.29 -27.10 -0.79
C ALA A 265 3.51 -26.94 0.15
N LEU A 266 3.40 -26.10 1.16
CA LEU A 266 4.48 -25.91 2.14
C LEU A 266 4.77 -27.18 2.93
N GLU A 267 3.75 -27.88 3.41
CA GLU A 267 3.90 -29.17 4.10
C GLU A 267 4.58 -30.21 3.18
N LYS A 268 4.11 -30.30 1.93
CA LYS A 268 4.59 -31.31 0.98
C LYS A 268 6.04 -31.09 0.54
N TYR A 269 6.45 -29.87 0.27
CA TYR A 269 7.75 -29.58 -0.36
C TYR A 269 8.81 -29.13 0.64
N TYR A 270 8.39 -28.59 1.80
CA TYR A 270 9.30 -27.97 2.77
C TYR A 270 9.13 -28.50 4.19
N GLY A 271 8.16 -29.38 4.46
CA GLY A 271 7.88 -29.91 5.79
C GLY A 271 7.47 -28.84 6.82
N THR A 272 6.91 -27.72 6.34
CA THR A 272 6.52 -26.58 7.18
C THR A 272 5.12 -26.08 6.81
N ASN A 273 4.62 -25.12 7.58
CA ASN A 273 3.36 -24.43 7.29
C ASN A 273 3.46 -22.93 7.63
N VAL A 274 2.42 -22.17 7.27
CA VAL A 274 2.41 -20.70 7.47
C VAL A 274 2.63 -20.31 8.94
N ARG A 275 2.10 -21.07 9.91
CA ARG A 275 2.27 -20.78 11.35
C ARG A 275 3.71 -21.00 11.82
N GLU A 276 4.33 -22.05 11.34
CA GLU A 276 5.73 -22.35 11.64
C GLU A 276 6.65 -21.33 11.02
N LEU A 277 6.45 -20.98 9.74
CA LEU A 277 7.21 -19.92 9.09
C LEU A 277 7.07 -18.58 9.84
N PHE A 278 5.86 -18.22 10.24
CA PHE A 278 5.62 -17.00 11.03
C PHE A 278 6.42 -17.04 12.33
N ARG A 279 6.31 -18.12 13.11
CA ARG A 279 7.00 -18.26 14.39
C ARG A 279 8.52 -18.21 14.21
N GLU A 280 9.07 -18.99 13.29
CA GLU A 280 10.51 -19.06 13.04
C GLU A 280 11.07 -17.73 12.56
N THR A 281 10.33 -17.01 11.69
CA THR A 281 10.70 -15.69 11.20
C THR A 281 10.85 -14.71 12.36
N PHE A 282 9.84 -14.62 13.23
CA PHE A 282 9.87 -13.66 14.32
C PHE A 282 10.81 -14.06 15.44
N ASP A 283 10.99 -15.35 15.70
CA ASP A 283 12.04 -15.82 16.62
C ASP A 283 13.45 -15.46 16.12
N ALA A 284 13.68 -15.51 14.81
CA ALA A 284 14.95 -15.09 14.22
C ALA A 284 15.16 -13.57 14.28
N LEU A 285 14.11 -12.81 13.97
CA LEU A 285 14.14 -11.34 14.03
C LEU A 285 14.32 -10.83 15.47
N GLU A 286 13.66 -11.42 16.45
CA GLU A 286 13.81 -11.07 17.86
C GLU A 286 15.26 -11.30 18.33
N ARG A 287 15.83 -12.45 17.99
CA ARG A 287 17.27 -12.70 18.30
C ARG A 287 18.19 -11.66 17.66
N HIS A 288 17.91 -11.28 16.41
CA HIS A 288 18.67 -10.24 15.75
C HIS A 288 18.50 -8.89 16.44
N TRP A 289 17.27 -8.47 16.74
CA TRP A 289 17.01 -7.18 17.41
C TRP A 289 17.59 -7.13 18.83
N ASP A 290 17.57 -8.24 19.56
CA ASP A 290 18.16 -8.33 20.91
C ASP A 290 19.72 -8.24 20.87
N SER A 291 20.34 -8.58 19.73
CA SER A 291 21.79 -8.44 19.54
C SER A 291 22.22 -7.01 19.18
N LEU A 292 21.28 -6.14 18.80
CA LEU A 292 21.60 -4.76 18.44
C LEU A 292 21.94 -3.92 19.69
N PRO A 293 22.87 -2.96 19.57
CA PRO A 293 23.19 -2.06 20.67
C PRO A 293 21.94 -1.33 21.16
N ARG A 294 21.71 -1.35 22.47
CA ARG A 294 20.63 -0.58 23.09
C ARG A 294 21.09 0.87 23.24
N THR A 295 20.34 1.81 22.69
CA THR A 295 20.53 3.23 22.96
C THR A 295 20.02 3.52 24.36
N GLY A 296 20.78 4.28 25.16
CA GLY A 296 20.45 4.61 26.54
C GLY A 296 19.27 5.56 26.75
N TYR A 297 18.41 5.73 25.74
CA TYR A 297 17.21 6.57 25.85
C TYR A 297 16.07 5.78 26.49
N SER A 298 15.54 6.31 27.60
CA SER A 298 14.25 5.89 28.15
C SER A 298 13.17 6.86 27.64
N ALA A 299 12.12 6.35 27.01
CA ALA A 299 10.96 7.14 26.67
C ALA A 299 9.81 6.78 27.62
N ALA A 300 9.23 7.79 28.26
CA ALA A 300 7.96 7.63 28.97
C ALA A 300 6.82 8.01 28.03
N PRO A 301 5.73 7.21 27.93
CA PRO A 301 4.57 7.60 27.14
C PRO A 301 3.90 8.82 27.77
N LEU A 302 3.64 9.85 26.97
CA LEU A 302 2.90 11.04 27.40
C LEU A 302 1.41 10.76 27.63
N VAL A 303 0.87 9.79 26.90
CA VAL A 303 -0.55 9.42 26.93
C VAL A 303 -0.66 7.92 27.09
N ALA A 304 -1.54 7.49 28.00
CA ALA A 304 -1.94 6.08 28.05
C ALA A 304 -2.71 5.73 26.78
N MET A 305 -2.26 4.69 26.07
CA MET A 305 -2.97 4.22 24.88
C MET A 305 -4.36 3.70 25.29
N PRO A 306 -5.44 4.13 24.60
CA PRO A 306 -6.79 3.65 24.88
C PRO A 306 -6.86 2.13 24.74
N GLU A 307 -7.45 1.46 25.72
CA GLU A 307 -7.68 0.02 25.63
C GLU A 307 -8.78 -0.27 24.59
N GLY A 308 -8.47 -1.19 23.69
CA GLY A 308 -9.44 -1.71 22.71
C GLY A 308 -9.73 -0.86 21.48
N ASN A 309 -8.99 0.23 21.30
CA ASN A 309 -9.07 1.03 20.08
C ASN A 309 -7.68 1.50 19.67
N TYR A 310 -7.23 1.08 18.46
CA TYR A 310 -5.96 1.55 17.95
C TYR A 310 -6.01 3.05 17.65
N THR A 311 -5.10 3.80 18.25
CA THR A 311 -5.02 5.25 18.14
C THR A 311 -3.60 5.68 17.77
N THR A 312 -3.47 6.61 16.83
CA THR A 312 -2.21 7.27 16.49
C THR A 312 -2.28 8.76 16.74
N TYR A 313 -1.16 9.31 17.19
CA TYR A 313 -0.92 10.75 17.31
C TYR A 313 0.28 11.09 16.44
N GLN A 314 0.07 11.97 15.49
CA GLN A 314 1.09 12.35 14.51
C GLN A 314 1.33 13.86 14.52
N TRP A 315 2.55 14.26 14.17
CA TRP A 315 2.95 15.64 13.91
C TRP A 315 2.65 16.59 15.08
N PRO A 316 3.23 16.39 16.26
CA PRO A 316 3.02 17.30 17.39
C PRO A 316 3.53 18.71 17.06
N LEU A 317 2.66 19.68 17.26
CA LEU A 317 2.91 21.11 17.08
C LEU A 317 2.76 21.79 18.43
N PRO A 318 3.83 22.35 19.03
CA PRO A 318 3.76 23.02 20.34
C PRO A 318 2.81 24.20 20.33
N LEU A 319 1.88 24.26 21.31
CA LEU A 319 1.01 25.40 21.57
C LEU A 319 1.47 26.18 22.80
N SER A 320 2.00 25.46 23.79
CA SER A 320 2.60 25.99 25.02
C SER A 320 3.58 24.97 25.58
N ASP A 321 4.17 25.24 26.73
CA ASP A 321 5.08 24.33 27.44
C ASP A 321 4.41 23.01 27.86
N THR A 322 3.09 22.98 27.93
CA THR A 322 2.33 21.81 28.40
C THR A 322 1.25 21.32 27.44
N THR A 323 1.08 21.99 26.31
CA THR A 323 0.03 21.65 25.35
C THR A 323 0.59 21.54 23.95
N VAL A 324 0.22 20.49 23.24
CA VAL A 324 0.55 20.27 21.84
C VAL A 324 -0.72 20.08 21.02
N LEU A 325 -0.70 20.55 19.77
CA LEU A 325 -1.69 20.19 18.76
C LEU A 325 -1.18 18.97 18.01
N VAL A 326 -1.98 17.91 17.90
CA VAL A 326 -1.62 16.68 17.22
C VAL A 326 -2.73 16.23 16.27
N LEU A 327 -2.37 15.58 15.18
CA LEU A 327 -3.33 14.87 14.37
C LEU A 327 -3.60 13.51 15.02
N LYS A 328 -4.84 13.29 15.45
CA LYS A 328 -5.32 12.02 16.02
C LYS A 328 -6.08 11.23 14.96
N THR A 329 -5.73 9.96 14.82
CA THR A 329 -6.44 9.00 13.96
C THR A 329 -6.76 7.75 14.77
N ASP A 330 -8.00 7.32 14.73
CA ASP A 330 -8.49 6.08 15.36
C ASP A 330 -9.57 5.44 14.48
N TYR A 331 -10.07 4.27 14.87
CA TYR A 331 -11.10 3.57 14.11
C TYR A 331 -12.54 3.99 14.44
N ASP A 332 -12.74 4.84 15.48
CA ASP A 332 -14.08 5.25 15.91
C ASP A 332 -14.54 6.54 15.24
N ARG A 333 -13.60 7.42 14.89
CA ARG A 333 -13.90 8.75 14.36
C ARG A 333 -12.97 9.13 13.21
N PRO A 334 -13.39 10.05 12.33
CA PRO A 334 -12.51 10.60 11.31
C PRO A 334 -11.26 11.26 11.91
N SER A 335 -10.21 11.35 11.11
CA SER A 335 -8.98 12.06 11.48
C SER A 335 -9.29 13.48 11.92
N ARG A 336 -8.63 13.95 12.96
CA ARG A 336 -8.92 15.25 13.59
C ARG A 336 -7.71 15.82 14.30
N PHE A 337 -7.61 17.13 14.35
CA PHE A 337 -6.70 17.80 15.25
C PHE A 337 -7.28 17.80 16.66
N VAL A 338 -6.44 17.52 17.65
CA VAL A 338 -6.76 17.61 19.08
C VAL A 338 -5.68 18.40 19.80
N ARG A 339 -6.08 19.21 20.78
CA ARG A 339 -5.17 19.76 21.80
C ARG A 339 -4.94 18.68 22.84
N LEU A 340 -3.68 18.38 23.10
CA LEU A 340 -3.26 17.37 24.06
C LEU A 340 -2.45 18.02 25.18
N ASP A 341 -2.92 17.93 26.41
CA ASP A 341 -2.14 18.33 27.58
C ASP A 341 -1.10 17.24 27.89
N THR A 342 0.17 17.60 27.85
CA THR A 342 1.30 16.65 27.97
C THR A 342 1.54 16.18 29.41
N ARG A 343 0.92 16.84 30.41
CA ARG A 343 1.03 16.44 31.81
C ARG A 343 -0.08 15.49 32.25
N THR A 344 -1.29 15.76 31.75
CA THR A 344 -2.50 15.02 32.19
C THR A 344 -2.96 13.99 31.17
N GLY A 345 -2.54 14.12 29.91
CA GLY A 345 -3.07 13.33 28.80
C GLY A 345 -4.48 13.72 28.37
N ALA A 346 -5.03 14.82 28.91
CA ALA A 346 -6.36 15.29 28.53
C ALA A 346 -6.39 15.80 27.09
N GLU A 347 -7.47 15.49 26.38
CA GLU A 347 -7.67 15.85 24.97
C GLU A 347 -8.89 16.75 24.79
N GLU A 348 -8.71 17.78 23.97
CA GLU A 348 -9.78 18.66 23.48
C GLU A 348 -9.84 18.60 21.95
N PRO A 349 -10.96 18.17 21.33
CA PRO A 349 -11.11 18.18 19.87
C PRO A 349 -11.08 19.61 19.32
N VAL A 350 -10.35 19.81 18.20
CA VAL A 350 -10.25 21.12 17.54
C VAL A 350 -11.03 21.13 16.24
N CYS A 351 -10.69 20.27 15.28
CA CYS A 351 -11.44 20.14 14.04
C CYS A 351 -11.20 18.79 13.38
N TYR A 352 -12.18 18.33 12.62
CA TYR A 352 -12.03 17.17 11.73
C TYR A 352 -11.26 17.55 10.48
N THR A 353 -10.50 16.58 9.95
CA THR A 353 -9.77 16.70 8.69
C THR A 353 -10.23 15.65 7.71
N GLY A 354 -9.91 15.83 6.42
CA GLY A 354 -9.86 14.74 5.47
C GLY A 354 -8.58 13.89 5.66
N LEU A 355 -8.23 13.14 4.63
CA LEU A 355 -6.96 12.41 4.60
C LEU A 355 -5.81 13.40 4.39
N VAL A 356 -5.10 13.72 5.45
CA VAL A 356 -3.97 14.66 5.44
C VAL A 356 -2.83 14.08 4.61
N SER A 357 -2.31 14.86 3.67
CA SER A 357 -1.33 14.37 2.69
C SER A 357 0.12 14.61 3.10
N THR A 358 0.40 15.73 3.79
CA THR A 358 1.76 16.07 4.25
C THR A 358 1.73 16.67 5.65
N ARG A 359 2.90 16.78 6.27
CA ARG A 359 3.06 17.31 7.62
C ARG A 359 2.41 18.70 7.74
N PRO A 360 1.53 18.91 8.72
CA PRO A 360 0.99 20.21 9.05
C PRO A 360 2.05 21.17 9.58
N ALA A 361 1.81 22.46 9.44
CA ALA A 361 2.64 23.51 10.03
C ALA A 361 1.79 24.56 10.73
N MET A 362 2.37 25.30 11.67
CA MET A 362 1.64 26.28 12.47
C MET A 362 2.43 27.59 12.57
N TYR A 363 1.71 28.70 12.45
CA TYR A 363 2.21 30.03 12.71
C TYR A 363 1.07 31.00 13.04
N GLY A 364 1.29 31.93 14.00
CA GLY A 364 0.34 33.01 14.32
C GLY A 364 -1.05 32.50 14.71
N GLY A 365 -1.13 31.46 15.55
CA GLY A 365 -2.42 30.90 16.00
C GLY A 365 -3.19 30.13 14.93
N ARG A 366 -2.58 29.88 13.78
CA ARG A 366 -3.19 29.11 12.67
C ARG A 366 -2.39 27.85 12.38
N VAL A 367 -3.09 26.72 12.24
CA VAL A 367 -2.55 25.47 11.73
C VAL A 367 -2.93 25.29 10.26
N TRP A 368 -1.95 24.93 9.44
CA TRP A 368 -2.07 24.72 8.01
C TRP A 368 -1.78 23.27 7.68
N TRP A 369 -2.57 22.68 6.79
CA TRP A 369 -2.36 21.31 6.30
C TRP A 369 -2.84 21.15 4.88
N THR A 370 -2.48 20.03 4.26
CA THR A 370 -2.99 19.64 2.96
C THR A 370 -3.73 18.32 3.07
N GLU A 371 -4.82 18.16 2.32
CA GLU A 371 -5.60 16.92 2.33
C GLU A 371 -6.04 16.50 0.94
N TYR A 372 -6.14 15.18 0.73
CA TYR A 372 -6.60 14.62 -0.52
C TYR A 372 -8.10 14.88 -0.73
N ARG A 373 -8.43 15.30 -1.96
CA ARG A 373 -9.81 15.52 -2.41
C ARG A 373 -10.04 14.77 -3.70
N ARG A 374 -10.92 13.76 -3.66
CA ARG A 374 -11.35 13.02 -4.84
C ARG A 374 -12.35 13.81 -5.67
N SER A 375 -12.25 13.68 -6.99
CA SER A 375 -13.27 14.19 -7.90
C SER A 375 -14.59 13.43 -7.68
N LYS A 376 -15.72 14.15 -7.85
CA LYS A 376 -17.04 13.53 -7.83
C LYS A 376 -17.37 12.80 -9.15
N LEU A 377 -16.64 13.10 -10.22
CA LEU A 377 -16.93 12.61 -11.58
C LEU A 377 -15.91 11.59 -12.08
N PHE A 378 -14.65 11.69 -11.66
CA PHE A 378 -13.57 10.87 -12.18
C PHE A 378 -12.83 10.17 -11.04
N GLU A 379 -12.81 8.84 -11.10
CA GLU A 379 -12.19 8.01 -10.08
C GLU A 379 -10.68 8.27 -9.95
N GLN A 380 -10.00 8.42 -11.10
CA GLN A 380 -8.56 8.65 -11.17
C GLN A 380 -8.16 10.13 -11.04
N ARG A 381 -9.09 10.97 -10.60
CA ARG A 381 -8.78 12.39 -10.33
C ARG A 381 -8.83 12.69 -8.84
N VAL A 382 -7.63 12.78 -8.26
CA VAL A 382 -7.42 13.11 -6.84
C VAL A 382 -6.47 14.30 -6.77
N ASN A 383 -6.84 15.35 -6.06
CA ASN A 383 -6.01 16.53 -5.83
C ASN A 383 -5.62 16.60 -4.34
N SER A 384 -4.56 17.34 -4.03
CA SER A 384 -4.24 17.78 -2.67
C SER A 384 -4.63 19.26 -2.51
N GLN A 385 -5.42 19.57 -1.50
CA GLN A 385 -5.92 20.91 -1.24
C GLN A 385 -5.32 21.49 0.03
N LEU A 386 -4.97 22.78 0.00
CA LEU A 386 -4.48 23.52 1.15
C LEU A 386 -5.66 23.94 2.05
N CYS A 387 -5.54 23.66 3.34
CA CYS A 387 -6.52 23.98 4.37
C CYS A 387 -5.85 24.68 5.54
N TYR A 388 -6.62 25.46 6.30
CA TYR A 388 -6.18 26.00 7.58
C TYR A 388 -7.32 26.07 8.60
N MET A 389 -6.95 26.12 9.87
CA MET A 389 -7.79 26.37 11.02
C MET A 389 -7.20 27.53 11.82
N ASP A 390 -8.02 28.53 12.08
CA ASP A 390 -7.72 29.60 13.03
C ASP A 390 -8.11 29.08 14.44
N LEU A 391 -7.12 28.88 15.29
CA LEU A 391 -7.29 28.25 16.60
C LEU A 391 -7.96 29.17 17.64
N GLU A 392 -7.92 30.50 17.43
CA GLU A 392 -8.59 31.47 18.28
C GLU A 392 -10.04 31.66 17.89
N ARG A 393 -10.31 31.78 16.57
CA ARG A 393 -11.65 31.99 16.04
C ARG A 393 -12.46 30.71 15.90
N GLY A 394 -11.83 29.56 15.98
CA GLY A 394 -12.49 28.26 15.79
C GLY A 394 -12.99 28.03 14.36
N THR A 395 -12.41 28.71 13.35
CA THR A 395 -12.88 28.62 11.96
C THR A 395 -11.89 27.90 11.07
N ALA A 396 -12.36 26.83 10.43
CA ALA A 396 -11.59 26.10 9.41
C ALA A 396 -11.99 26.52 7.99
N ARG A 397 -11.01 26.65 7.10
CA ARG A 397 -11.25 26.96 5.69
C ARG A 397 -10.35 26.16 4.76
N THR A 398 -10.86 25.94 3.54
CA THR A 398 -10.10 25.37 2.42
C THR A 398 -9.83 26.47 1.40
N PHE A 399 -8.60 26.57 0.92
CA PHE A 399 -8.26 27.49 -0.16
C PHE A 399 -8.77 26.94 -1.49
N VAL A 400 -9.81 27.55 -2.02
CA VAL A 400 -10.36 27.22 -3.34
C VAL A 400 -9.35 27.63 -4.42
N GLY A 401 -9.08 26.72 -5.36
CA GLY A 401 -8.14 26.99 -6.47
C GLY A 401 -6.67 26.66 -6.17
N ARG A 402 -6.31 26.36 -4.93
CA ARG A 402 -4.96 25.88 -4.56
C ARG A 402 -4.95 24.35 -4.54
N ARG A 403 -4.75 23.78 -5.71
CA ARG A 403 -4.75 22.32 -5.92
C ARG A 403 -3.33 21.79 -5.99
N ASN A 404 -3.15 20.55 -5.57
CA ASN A 404 -1.86 19.85 -5.60
C ASN A 404 -0.79 20.54 -4.72
N ALA A 405 -1.24 21.19 -3.66
CA ALA A 405 -0.38 21.81 -2.66
C ALA A 405 0.13 20.76 -1.67
N LEU A 406 1.39 20.87 -1.27
CA LEU A 406 2.09 20.01 -0.32
C LEU A 406 2.95 20.89 0.61
N TYR A 407 3.24 20.37 1.79
CA TYR A 407 4.20 20.97 2.73
C TYR A 407 3.96 22.46 2.99
N PRO A 408 2.80 22.85 3.53
CA PRO A 408 2.54 24.24 3.85
C PRO A 408 3.56 24.74 4.87
N THR A 409 4.18 25.89 4.58
CA THR A 409 5.23 26.47 5.41
C THR A 409 4.88 27.95 5.65
N PRO A 410 4.14 28.24 6.75
CA PRO A 410 3.76 29.62 7.09
C PRO A 410 4.93 30.38 7.72
N ALA A 411 4.99 31.69 7.41
CA ALA A 411 5.92 32.65 7.97
C ALA A 411 5.20 33.99 8.24
N PRO A 412 5.84 35.00 8.87
CA PRO A 412 5.24 36.31 9.07
C PRO A 412 4.80 36.94 7.75
N GLY A 413 3.49 37.14 7.57
CA GLY A 413 2.93 37.76 6.36
C GLY A 413 2.96 36.89 5.10
N GLU A 414 3.53 35.66 5.15
CA GLU A 414 3.74 34.81 4.00
C GLU A 414 3.31 33.37 4.26
N LEU A 415 2.99 32.67 3.19
CA LEU A 415 2.75 31.24 3.19
C LEU A 415 3.38 30.61 1.95
N ALA A 416 4.36 29.75 2.14
CA ALA A 416 4.95 28.95 1.08
C ALA A 416 4.36 27.55 1.04
N TRP A 417 4.33 26.91 -0.12
CA TRP A 417 3.98 25.50 -0.31
C TRP A 417 4.67 24.98 -1.57
N VAL A 418 4.81 23.64 -1.63
CA VAL A 418 5.21 22.96 -2.86
C VAL A 418 3.97 22.72 -3.69
N GLU A 419 3.97 23.08 -4.97
CA GLU A 419 2.90 22.76 -5.90
C GLU A 419 3.41 21.73 -6.90
N TYR A 420 2.69 20.62 -7.03
CA TYR A 420 2.99 19.59 -8.01
C TYR A 420 2.06 19.74 -9.22
N ASN A 421 2.68 19.81 -10.39
CA ASN A 421 1.96 19.77 -11.66
C ASN A 421 2.36 18.50 -12.42
N PRO A 422 1.42 17.60 -12.76
CA PRO A 422 1.72 16.37 -13.46
C PRO A 422 2.33 16.55 -14.86
N VAL A 423 2.19 17.73 -15.44
CA VAL A 423 2.70 18.08 -16.78
C VAL A 423 4.07 18.73 -16.75
N SER A 424 4.38 19.41 -15.68
CA SER A 424 5.66 20.09 -15.44
C SER A 424 6.16 19.78 -14.05
N TYR A 425 7.47 19.89 -13.84
CA TYR A 425 8.11 19.58 -12.56
C TYR A 425 7.49 20.33 -11.37
N THR A 426 7.76 19.82 -10.16
CA THR A 426 7.39 20.44 -8.89
C THR A 426 7.86 21.90 -8.81
N HIS A 427 6.96 22.81 -8.48
CA HIS A 427 7.24 24.22 -8.29
C HIS A 427 7.07 24.61 -6.83
N LEU A 428 8.02 25.40 -6.32
CA LEU A 428 7.86 26.11 -5.05
C LEU A 428 7.00 27.36 -5.31
N ARG A 429 5.91 27.49 -4.56
CA ARG A 429 5.04 28.68 -4.57
C ARG A 429 5.08 29.36 -3.22
N ALA A 430 5.24 30.68 -3.23
CA ALA A 430 5.04 31.53 -2.07
C ALA A 430 3.86 32.45 -2.33
N HIS A 431 3.09 32.76 -1.30
CA HIS A 431 1.97 33.70 -1.35
C HIS A 431 2.09 34.64 -0.17
N GLU A 432 2.12 35.95 -0.47
CA GLU A 432 1.97 36.98 0.55
C GLU A 432 0.55 36.88 1.11
N THR A 433 0.41 36.63 2.39
CA THR A 433 -0.86 36.76 3.09
C THR A 433 -0.98 38.19 3.57
N SER A 434 -1.48 39.08 2.73
CA SER A 434 -1.95 40.39 3.23
C SER A 434 -3.02 40.11 4.30
N ALA A 435 -2.72 40.49 5.52
CA ALA A 435 -3.67 40.48 6.62
C ALA A 435 -4.77 41.50 6.32
N HIS A 436 -5.95 41.05 5.94
CA HIS A 436 -7.20 41.79 6.04
C HIS A 436 -8.23 40.94 6.80
#